data_7640c6a9cca0b5dec830ac8547dafe2a
#
_entry.id   7640c6a9cca0b5dec830ac8547dafe2a
#
_cell.length_a   1.000
_cell.length_b   1.000
_cell.length_c   1.000
_cell.angle_alpha   90.00
_cell.angle_beta   90.00
_cell.angle_gamma   90.00
#
_symmetry.space_group_name_H-M   'P 1'
#
loop_
_entity.id
_entity.type
_entity.pdbx_description
1 polymer ?
#
loop_
_entity_poly.entity_id
_entity_poly.type
_entity_poly.pdbx_seq_one_letter_code
_entity_poly.pdbx_strand_id
1 'polypeptide(L)'
;MKKILVVDDERPISDIIKFNLTKEGYEVVTAFDGREALEQFEAKKPDLVILDLMLPELDGLEVAKEIRKTSHTPIIMLSAKDSEFDKVIGLEIGADDYVTKPFSNRELLARIKAHLRRTETIETAVEE
;
A
#
# COMPACT_ATOMS: atom_id res chain seq x y z
N MET A 1 17.56 -2.00 0.64
CA MET A 1 16.37 -2.76 0.18
C MET A 1 15.12 -2.02 0.63
N LYS A 2 14.22 -1.76 -0.28
CA LYS A 2 12.96 -1.08 0.07
C LYS A 2 12.01 -2.05 0.76
N LYS A 3 11.26 -1.55 1.71
CA LYS A 3 10.33 -2.33 2.53
C LYS A 3 8.89 -1.98 2.15
N ILE A 4 8.08 -2.99 1.89
CA ILE A 4 6.68 -2.82 1.50
C ILE A 4 5.77 -3.53 2.50
N LEU A 5 4.78 -2.79 3.02
CA LEU A 5 3.75 -3.36 3.89
C LEU A 5 2.56 -3.75 3.03
N VAL A 6 2.15 -5.01 3.10
CA VAL A 6 0.99 -5.52 2.37
C VAL A 6 -0.12 -5.81 3.36
N VAL A 7 -1.24 -5.11 3.22
CA VAL A 7 -2.39 -5.21 4.12
C VAL A 7 -3.58 -5.76 3.35
N ASP A 8 -3.92 -7.02 3.59
CA ASP A 8 -5.03 -7.69 2.93
C ASP A 8 -5.42 -8.90 3.78
N ASP A 9 -6.71 -9.04 4.07
CA ASP A 9 -7.19 -10.16 4.88
C ASP A 9 -7.32 -11.46 4.09
N GLU A 10 -7.25 -11.40 2.76
CA GLU A 10 -7.27 -12.59 1.92
C GLU A 10 -5.86 -13.14 1.78
N ARG A 11 -5.55 -14.16 2.57
CA ARG A 11 -4.19 -14.73 2.60
C ARG A 11 -3.66 -15.17 1.24
N PRO A 12 -4.45 -15.81 0.36
CA PRO A 12 -3.93 -16.19 -0.96
C PRO A 12 -3.45 -14.99 -1.76
N ILE A 13 -4.14 -13.86 -1.68
CA ILE A 13 -3.73 -12.62 -2.37
C ILE A 13 -2.48 -12.05 -1.74
N SER A 14 -2.45 -11.97 -0.42
CA SER A 14 -1.29 -11.49 0.32
C SER A 14 -0.05 -12.33 0.00
N ASP A 15 -0.21 -13.65 -0.04
CA ASP A 15 0.91 -14.56 -0.32
C ASP A 15 1.46 -14.40 -1.73
N ILE A 16 0.58 -14.22 -2.72
CA ILE A 16 1.00 -14.00 -4.11
C ILE A 16 1.77 -12.69 -4.24
N ILE A 17 1.27 -11.63 -3.63
CA ILE A 17 1.93 -10.32 -3.67
C ILE A 17 3.30 -10.42 -2.99
N LYS A 18 3.36 -11.04 -1.82
CA LYS A 18 4.61 -11.21 -1.08
C LYS A 18 5.63 -11.99 -1.90
N PHE A 19 5.19 -13.07 -2.53
CA PHE A 19 6.08 -13.89 -3.37
C PHE A 19 6.68 -13.06 -4.50
N ASN A 20 5.83 -12.34 -5.23
CA ASN A 20 6.29 -11.54 -6.37
C ASN A 20 7.21 -10.40 -5.95
N LEU A 21 6.90 -9.72 -4.86
CA LEU A 21 7.72 -8.61 -4.39
C LEU A 21 9.04 -9.07 -3.80
N THR A 22 9.04 -10.18 -3.08
CA THR A 22 10.28 -10.76 -2.54
C THR A 22 11.21 -11.16 -3.69
N LYS A 23 10.65 -11.72 -4.74
CA LYS A 23 11.42 -12.12 -5.93
C LYS A 23 12.07 -10.91 -6.60
N GLU A 24 11.44 -9.75 -6.50
CA GLU A 24 11.97 -8.50 -7.08
C GLU A 24 12.96 -7.78 -6.15
N GLY A 25 13.25 -8.35 -5.00
CA GLY A 25 14.25 -7.81 -4.10
C GLY A 25 13.71 -6.89 -3.01
N TYR A 26 12.40 -6.84 -2.82
CA TYR A 26 11.81 -6.04 -1.75
C TYR A 26 11.70 -6.85 -0.46
N GLU A 27 11.81 -6.16 0.67
CA GLU A 27 11.47 -6.75 1.96
C GLU A 27 9.97 -6.55 2.14
N VAL A 28 9.24 -7.60 2.52
CA VAL A 28 7.78 -7.55 2.62
C VAL A 28 7.34 -7.83 4.05
N VAL A 29 6.50 -6.94 4.58
CA VAL A 29 5.84 -7.11 5.87
C VAL A 29 4.36 -7.26 5.57
N THR A 30 3.67 -8.16 6.25
CA THR A 30 2.25 -8.40 6.01
C THR A 30 1.42 -8.07 7.23
N ALA A 31 0.18 -7.63 6.99
CA ALA A 31 -0.83 -7.42 8.03
C ALA A 31 -2.16 -7.88 7.47
N PHE A 32 -3.03 -8.41 8.31
CA PHE A 32 -4.27 -9.03 7.86
C PHE A 32 -5.53 -8.31 8.35
N ASP A 33 -5.37 -7.25 9.12
CA ASP A 33 -6.47 -6.37 9.52
C ASP A 33 -5.93 -4.95 9.72
N GLY A 34 -6.85 -4.01 9.93
CA GLY A 34 -6.47 -2.60 10.04
C GLY A 34 -5.64 -2.26 11.26
N ARG A 35 -5.91 -2.90 12.39
CA ARG A 35 -5.14 -2.67 13.61
C ARG A 35 -3.70 -3.15 13.45
N GLU A 36 -3.54 -4.36 12.95
CA GLU A 36 -2.20 -4.92 12.69
C GLU A 36 -1.45 -4.06 11.69
N ALA A 37 -2.17 -3.52 10.68
CA ALA A 37 -1.56 -2.64 9.70
C ALA A 37 -0.91 -1.43 10.35
N LEU A 38 -1.62 -0.77 11.27
CA LEU A 38 -1.08 0.40 11.97
C LEU A 38 0.08 0.04 12.88
N GLU A 39 0.00 -1.09 13.57
CA GLU A 39 1.08 -1.58 14.41
C GLU A 39 2.34 -1.85 13.59
N GLN A 40 2.20 -2.54 12.45
CA GLN A 40 3.32 -2.86 11.59
C GLN A 40 3.88 -1.62 10.91
N PHE A 41 3.03 -0.68 10.53
CA PHE A 41 3.48 0.58 9.95
C PHE A 41 4.38 1.34 10.92
N GLU A 42 3.96 1.45 12.17
CA GLU A 42 4.70 2.13 13.21
C GLU A 42 6.04 1.42 13.51
N ALA A 43 6.00 0.09 13.64
CA ALA A 43 7.16 -0.70 14.03
C ALA A 43 8.18 -0.86 12.91
N LYS A 44 7.74 -1.03 11.67
CA LYS A 44 8.62 -1.38 10.56
C LYS A 44 8.96 -0.23 9.63
N LYS A 45 8.21 0.87 9.68
CA LYS A 45 8.43 2.06 8.85
C LYS A 45 8.64 1.72 7.37
N PRO A 46 7.61 1.16 6.71
CA PRO A 46 7.74 0.76 5.31
C PRO A 46 7.92 1.96 4.38
N ASP A 47 8.44 1.70 3.21
CA ASP A 47 8.63 2.71 2.17
C ASP A 47 7.39 2.88 1.30
N LEU A 48 6.49 1.89 1.32
CA LEU A 48 5.25 1.91 0.57
C LEU A 48 4.26 0.95 1.21
N VAL A 49 2.97 1.26 1.14
CA VAL A 49 1.90 0.43 1.69
C VAL A 49 0.94 0.03 0.56
N ILE A 50 0.63 -1.26 0.47
CA ILE A 50 -0.45 -1.77 -0.35
C ILE A 50 -1.58 -2.11 0.61
N LEU A 51 -2.75 -1.52 0.40
CA LEU A 51 -3.81 -1.50 1.41
C LEU A 51 -5.16 -1.84 0.81
N ASP A 52 -5.75 -2.94 1.28
CA ASP A 52 -7.11 -3.29 0.88
C ASP A 52 -8.09 -2.33 1.57
N LEU A 53 -9.09 -1.91 0.83
CA LEU A 53 -10.14 -1.04 1.34
C LEU A 53 -11.02 -1.77 2.35
N MET A 54 -11.31 -3.04 2.10
CA MET A 54 -12.22 -3.85 2.92
C MET A 54 -11.47 -4.75 3.88
N LEU A 55 -11.26 -4.26 5.10
CA LEU A 55 -10.52 -5.00 6.12
C LEU A 55 -11.38 -5.21 7.37
N PRO A 56 -11.14 -6.30 8.11
CA PRO A 56 -11.75 -6.46 9.43
C PRO A 56 -11.11 -5.50 10.44
N GLU A 57 -11.77 -5.28 11.55
CA GLU A 57 -11.40 -4.40 12.65
C GLU A 57 -11.48 -2.93 12.25
N LEU A 58 -10.51 -2.44 11.51
CA LEU A 58 -10.43 -1.06 11.08
C LEU A 58 -10.27 -1.07 9.57
N ASP A 59 -11.20 -0.45 8.83
CA ASP A 59 -11.18 -0.54 7.37
C ASP A 59 -10.03 0.24 6.74
N GLY A 60 -9.80 0.00 5.45
CA GLY A 60 -8.67 0.59 4.73
C GLY A 60 -8.69 2.10 4.69
N LEU A 61 -9.87 2.73 4.62
CA LEU A 61 -9.95 4.19 4.61
C LEU A 61 -9.47 4.78 5.93
N GLU A 62 -9.86 4.16 7.04
CA GLU A 62 -9.42 4.60 8.36
C GLU A 62 -7.91 4.41 8.54
N VAL A 63 -7.37 3.30 8.04
CA VAL A 63 -5.93 3.05 8.08
C VAL A 63 -5.18 4.14 7.31
N ALA A 64 -5.65 4.46 6.10
CA ALA A 64 -5.03 5.51 5.28
C ALA A 64 -5.06 6.86 5.98
N LYS A 65 -6.19 7.22 6.59
CA LYS A 65 -6.31 8.46 7.35
C LYS A 65 -5.31 8.54 8.49
N GLU A 66 -5.18 7.44 9.25
CA GLU A 66 -4.24 7.41 10.37
C GLU A 66 -2.80 7.56 9.91
N ILE A 67 -2.43 6.87 8.83
CA ILE A 67 -1.09 6.98 8.27
C ILE A 67 -0.81 8.42 7.83
N ARG A 68 -1.77 9.06 7.17
CA ARG A 68 -1.61 10.42 6.65
C ARG A 68 -1.47 11.49 7.73
N LYS A 69 -1.88 11.21 8.96
CA LYS A 69 -1.69 12.15 10.08
C LYS A 69 -0.20 12.41 10.34
N THR A 70 0.65 11.42 10.09
CA THR A 70 2.07 11.51 10.48
C THR A 70 3.03 11.19 9.34
N SER A 71 2.55 10.79 8.15
CA SER A 71 3.46 10.31 7.10
C SER A 71 2.93 10.58 5.71
N HIS A 72 3.86 10.75 4.77
CA HIS A 72 3.58 10.86 3.34
C HIS A 72 3.97 9.59 2.59
N THR A 73 4.16 8.48 3.30
CA THR A 73 4.49 7.19 2.68
C THR A 73 3.48 6.86 1.59
N PRO A 74 3.92 6.47 0.38
CA PRO A 74 3.00 6.13 -0.69
C PRO A 74 2.05 4.99 -0.29
N ILE A 75 0.77 5.17 -0.60
CA ILE A 75 -0.27 4.17 -0.35
C ILE A 75 -0.94 3.82 -1.67
N ILE A 76 -0.94 2.54 -2.02
CA ILE A 76 -1.69 2.01 -3.15
C ILE A 76 -2.87 1.24 -2.59
N MET A 77 -4.10 1.71 -2.88
CA MET A 77 -5.30 0.95 -2.51
C MET A 77 -5.46 -0.21 -3.49
N LEU A 78 -5.77 -1.39 -2.96
CA LEU A 78 -6.00 -2.58 -3.77
C LEU A 78 -7.30 -3.21 -3.30
N SER A 79 -8.36 -3.14 -4.11
CA SER A 79 -9.68 -3.57 -3.66
C SER A 79 -10.56 -4.09 -4.78
N ALA A 80 -11.52 -4.94 -4.40
CA ALA A 80 -12.55 -5.41 -5.33
C ALA A 80 -13.60 -4.32 -5.63
N LYS A 81 -13.61 -3.24 -4.86
CA LYS A 81 -14.53 -2.12 -5.10
C LYS A 81 -14.02 -1.32 -6.28
N ASP A 82 -14.74 -1.37 -7.39
CA ASP A 82 -14.29 -0.79 -8.65
C ASP A 82 -15.12 0.39 -9.14
N SER A 83 -16.06 0.89 -8.35
CA SER A 83 -16.84 2.04 -8.77
C SER A 83 -15.99 3.31 -8.77
N GLU A 84 -16.36 4.25 -9.62
CA GLU A 84 -15.68 5.55 -9.66
C GLU A 84 -15.75 6.25 -8.31
N PHE A 85 -16.90 6.13 -7.63
CA PHE A 85 -17.11 6.72 -6.31
C PHE A 85 -16.09 6.18 -5.30
N ASP A 86 -15.90 4.85 -5.25
CA ASP A 86 -14.95 4.24 -4.33
C ASP A 86 -13.52 4.71 -4.60
N LYS A 87 -13.15 4.80 -5.88
CA LYS A 87 -11.81 5.25 -6.27
C LYS A 87 -11.55 6.69 -5.89
N VAL A 88 -12.54 7.55 -6.13
CA VAL A 88 -12.42 8.98 -5.80
C VAL A 88 -12.26 9.16 -4.29
N ILE A 89 -13.06 8.46 -3.49
CA ILE A 89 -12.96 8.55 -2.04
C ILE A 89 -11.61 8.08 -1.55
N GLY A 90 -11.11 6.96 -2.08
CA GLY A 90 -9.79 6.44 -1.68
C GLY A 90 -8.69 7.44 -1.95
N LEU A 91 -8.70 8.04 -3.13
CA LEU A 91 -7.68 9.01 -3.53
C LEU A 91 -7.80 10.31 -2.72
N GLU A 92 -9.02 10.79 -2.47
CA GLU A 92 -9.23 12.00 -1.68
C GLU A 92 -8.78 11.86 -0.22
N ILE A 93 -8.91 10.66 0.34
CA ILE A 93 -8.48 10.40 1.72
C ILE A 93 -6.96 10.39 1.85
N GLY A 94 -6.26 10.12 0.76
CA GLY A 94 -4.82 10.20 0.78
C GLY A 94 -4.07 9.06 0.13
N ALA A 95 -4.77 8.14 -0.54
CA ALA A 95 -4.09 7.12 -1.33
C ALA A 95 -3.46 7.77 -2.56
N ASP A 96 -2.32 7.28 -2.96
CA ASP A 96 -1.61 7.78 -4.13
C ASP A 96 -2.04 7.07 -5.41
N ASP A 97 -2.66 5.91 -5.29
CA ASP A 97 -3.08 5.10 -6.42
C ASP A 97 -4.19 4.16 -5.98
N TYR A 98 -4.92 3.63 -6.95
CA TYR A 98 -6.03 2.71 -6.69
C TYR A 98 -6.05 1.64 -7.78
N VAL A 99 -5.88 0.39 -7.37
CA VAL A 99 -5.86 -0.76 -8.29
C VAL A 99 -7.00 -1.69 -7.93
N THR A 100 -7.80 -2.09 -8.91
CA THR A 100 -8.95 -2.96 -8.66
C THR A 100 -8.59 -4.44 -8.81
N LYS A 101 -9.20 -5.27 -7.98
CA LYS A 101 -9.10 -6.73 -8.10
C LYS A 101 -10.13 -7.22 -9.11
N PRO A 102 -9.82 -8.21 -9.94
CA PRO A 102 -8.53 -8.88 -10.03
C PRO A 102 -7.49 -7.99 -10.71
N PHE A 103 -6.26 -8.07 -10.26
CA PHE A 103 -5.18 -7.20 -10.74
C PHE A 103 -4.12 -8.01 -11.49
N SER A 104 -3.34 -7.31 -12.31
CA SER A 104 -2.17 -7.88 -12.96
C SER A 104 -0.96 -7.67 -12.03
N ASN A 105 -0.22 -8.74 -11.74
CA ASN A 105 0.99 -8.63 -10.94
C ASN A 105 2.00 -7.69 -11.58
N ARG A 106 2.10 -7.73 -12.91
CA ARG A 106 2.99 -6.85 -13.67
C ARG A 106 2.59 -5.39 -13.52
N GLU A 107 1.30 -5.09 -13.60
CA GLU A 107 0.80 -3.73 -13.44
C GLU A 107 1.05 -3.22 -12.02
N LEU A 108 0.74 -4.03 -11.03
CA LEU A 108 0.96 -3.66 -9.62
C LEU A 108 2.43 -3.36 -9.38
N LEU A 109 3.32 -4.21 -9.86
CA LEU A 109 4.76 -4.01 -9.69
C LEU A 109 5.22 -2.72 -10.37
N ALA A 110 4.71 -2.42 -11.56
CA ALA A 110 5.05 -1.19 -12.28
C ALA A 110 4.62 0.05 -11.48
N ARG A 111 3.44 0.02 -10.87
CA ARG A 111 2.95 1.13 -10.05
C ARG A 111 3.78 1.29 -8.78
N ILE A 112 4.15 0.19 -8.15
CA ILE A 112 5.02 0.23 -6.96
C ILE A 112 6.35 0.91 -7.31
N LYS A 113 6.97 0.49 -8.39
CA LYS A 113 8.25 1.07 -8.83
C LYS A 113 8.12 2.55 -9.14
N ALA A 114 7.02 2.95 -9.77
CA ALA A 114 6.78 4.35 -10.11
C ALA A 114 6.67 5.22 -8.86
N HIS A 115 5.93 4.78 -7.85
CA HIS A 115 5.75 5.55 -6.62
C HIS A 115 7.03 5.61 -5.79
N LEU A 116 7.78 4.52 -5.73
CA LEU A 116 9.06 4.50 -5.01
C LEU A 116 10.07 5.43 -5.70
N ARG A 117 10.11 5.45 -7.02
CA ARG A 117 10.99 6.32 -7.79
C ARG A 117 10.67 7.79 -7.55
N ARG A 118 9.38 8.13 -7.50
CA ARG A 118 8.94 9.50 -7.24
C ARG A 118 9.40 9.97 -5.86
N THR A 119 9.27 9.13 -4.86
CA THR A 119 9.69 9.45 -3.49
C THR A 119 11.19 9.68 -3.43
N GLU A 120 11.98 8.85 -4.08
CA GLU A 120 13.43 9.01 -4.15
C GLU A 120 13.83 10.32 -4.84
N THR A 121 13.14 10.69 -5.90
CA THR A 121 13.39 11.92 -6.61
C THR A 121 13.13 13.13 -5.72
N ILE A 122 12.04 13.11 -4.96
CA ILE A 122 11.69 14.17 -4.02
C ILE A 122 12.74 14.28 -2.92
N GLU A 123 13.15 13.18 -2.35
CA GLU A 123 14.18 13.14 -1.31
C GLU A 123 15.51 13.70 -1.81
N THR A 124 15.90 13.31 -3.00
CA THR A 124 17.13 13.81 -3.62
C THR A 124 17.06 15.31 -3.84
N ALA A 125 15.94 15.82 -4.33
CA ALA A 125 15.74 17.26 -4.55
C ALA A 125 15.83 18.04 -3.24
N VAL A 126 15.29 17.51 -2.16
CA VAL A 126 15.33 18.16 -0.85
C VAL A 126 16.75 18.21 -0.28
N GLU A 127 17.53 17.18 -0.53
CA GLU A 127 18.91 17.10 -0.02
C GLU A 127 19.86 18.09 -0.73
N GLU A 128 19.54 18.49 -1.93
CA GLU A 128 20.31 19.47 -2.68
C GLU A 128 20.03 20.90 -2.21
#